data_0035fd938557e65fa0237b7bd0700dd6
#
_entry.id   0035fd938557e65fa0237b7bd0700dd6
#
_cell.length_a   1.000
_cell.length_b   1.000
_cell.length_c   1.000
_cell.angle_alpha   90.00
_cell.angle_beta   90.00
_cell.angle_gamma   90.00
#
_symmetry.space_group_name_H-M   'P 1'
#
loop_
_entity.id
_entity.type
_entity.pdbx_description
1 polymer ?
#
loop_
_entity_poly.entity_id
_entity_poly.type
_entity_poly.pdbx_seq_one_letter_code
_entity_poly.pdbx_strand_id
1 'polypeptide(L)'
;LDSIHFFNRIPDYSIDASNNGDYKFSYLSPGNYRLAALDHSFSGMPIIPKKMLYGLYWKHSIKLKNQENVKGVDVFLPSETNSIKMVQAEWIEGSWGSITFSKPIEDYHGNIPINIFYEDSTKAEVDFFQDPNDNKKLNFKLDRLTHEHILIEVNDSKNHKNDSFELAKIRINMDTYVDSMNISLAPQLDSEELQIEEHNIVPLNLIFSSLIDIENSNTNFPIIQDSTNIQYTAEWEDPLSIKLIPKLNWIPNKLYNINIHRDSVIPIYRKFLKDSVLTLSFKTSDYQQYGSLIINLKN
;
A
#
# COMPACT_ATOMS: atom_id res chain seq x y z
N LEU A 1 -34.68 22.37 18.23
CA LEU A 1 -33.88 22.43 16.97
C LEU A 1 -33.00 21.21 16.95
N ASP A 2 -33.42 20.17 16.26
CA ASP A 2 -32.65 18.93 16.12
C ASP A 2 -31.37 19.25 15.35
N SER A 3 -30.26 19.28 16.06
CA SER A 3 -28.95 19.38 15.43
C SER A 3 -28.67 18.06 14.72
N ILE A 4 -28.84 18.05 13.42
CA ILE A 4 -28.38 16.90 12.62
C ILE A 4 -26.86 16.83 12.77
N HIS A 5 -26.38 15.83 13.49
CA HIS A 5 -24.95 15.58 13.63
C HIS A 5 -24.44 14.84 12.40
N PHE A 6 -23.49 15.43 11.66
CA PHE A 6 -22.84 14.76 10.53
C PHE A 6 -21.91 13.63 10.97
N PHE A 7 -21.36 13.78 12.16
CA PHE A 7 -20.29 12.93 12.63
C PHE A 7 -20.85 11.66 13.28
N ASN A 8 -20.16 10.57 13.09
CA ASN A 8 -20.50 9.25 13.64
C ASN A 8 -21.87 8.70 13.18
N ARG A 9 -22.40 9.18 12.07
CA ARG A 9 -23.64 8.70 11.48
C ARG A 9 -23.43 8.36 10.01
N ILE A 10 -24.01 7.25 9.57
CA ILE A 10 -24.06 6.87 8.16
C ILE A 10 -25.01 7.83 7.43
N PRO A 11 -24.65 8.36 6.24
CA PRO A 11 -25.52 9.23 5.46
C PRO A 11 -26.76 8.46 4.97
N ASP A 12 -27.92 9.15 4.95
CA ASP A 12 -29.16 8.58 4.43
C ASP A 12 -29.12 8.36 2.90
N TYR A 13 -28.31 9.17 2.20
CA TYR A 13 -28.08 9.11 0.76
C TYR A 13 -26.60 9.33 0.45
N SER A 14 -26.08 8.59 -0.49
CA SER A 14 -24.73 8.77 -1.01
C SER A 14 -24.71 8.63 -2.53
N ILE A 15 -23.83 9.35 -3.19
CA ILE A 15 -23.62 9.30 -4.64
C ILE A 15 -22.17 9.68 -4.93
N ASP A 16 -21.60 9.08 -5.96
CA ASP A 16 -20.30 9.44 -6.45
C ASP A 16 -20.37 10.65 -7.39
N ALA A 17 -19.45 11.58 -7.23
CA ALA A 17 -19.25 12.66 -8.18
C ALA A 17 -18.49 12.16 -9.41
N SER A 18 -18.72 12.80 -10.56
CA SER A 18 -17.92 12.57 -11.76
C SER A 18 -16.47 13.07 -11.57
N ASN A 19 -15.59 12.74 -12.51
CA ASN A 19 -14.21 13.22 -12.52
C ASN A 19 -14.09 14.77 -12.53
N ASN A 20 -15.14 15.45 -13.02
CA ASN A 20 -15.21 16.91 -13.02
C ASN A 20 -15.85 17.50 -11.75
N GLY A 21 -16.21 16.65 -10.79
CA GLY A 21 -16.89 17.07 -9.57
C GLY A 21 -18.40 17.24 -9.69
N ASP A 22 -19.01 16.93 -10.84
CA ASP A 22 -20.46 17.04 -11.01
C ASP A 22 -21.18 15.90 -10.28
N TYR A 23 -22.24 16.22 -9.58
CA TYR A 23 -23.07 15.25 -8.87
C TYR A 23 -24.55 15.60 -8.96
N LYS A 24 -25.42 14.58 -8.80
CA LYS A 24 -26.85 14.74 -8.86
C LYS A 24 -27.58 13.73 -8.00
N PHE A 25 -28.21 14.18 -6.95
CA PHE A 25 -29.19 13.37 -6.23
C PHE A 25 -30.55 13.46 -6.94
N SER A 26 -31.15 12.31 -7.24
CA SER A 26 -32.47 12.20 -7.88
C SER A 26 -33.45 11.56 -6.90
N TYR A 27 -34.72 11.90 -7.05
CA TYR A 27 -35.86 11.29 -6.29
C TYR A 27 -35.77 11.51 -4.76
N LEU A 28 -35.19 12.64 -4.33
CA LEU A 28 -35.23 13.03 -2.92
C LEU A 28 -36.65 13.49 -2.55
N SER A 29 -37.15 13.08 -1.39
CA SER A 29 -38.39 13.60 -0.82
C SER A 29 -38.27 15.07 -0.40
N PRO A 30 -39.35 15.84 -0.39
CA PRO A 30 -39.33 17.18 0.20
C PRO A 30 -38.84 17.13 1.64
N GLY A 31 -37.91 18.05 2.00
CA GLY A 31 -37.30 18.03 3.33
C GLY A 31 -36.11 18.99 3.47
N ASN A 32 -35.48 18.92 4.61
CA ASN A 32 -34.22 19.65 4.88
C ASN A 32 -33.06 18.67 4.84
N TYR A 33 -32.09 19.01 4.03
CA TYR A 33 -30.90 18.17 3.81
C TYR A 33 -29.64 18.90 4.23
N ARG A 34 -28.69 18.17 4.69
CA ARG A 34 -27.30 18.63 4.86
C ARG A 34 -26.43 17.84 3.90
N LEU A 35 -25.48 18.51 3.27
CA LEU A 35 -24.60 17.92 2.28
C LEU A 35 -23.16 17.97 2.76
N ALA A 36 -22.48 16.85 2.59
CA ALA A 36 -21.04 16.72 2.79
C ALA A 36 -20.42 16.03 1.57
N ALA A 37 -19.22 16.44 1.22
CA ALA A 37 -18.36 15.74 0.28
C ALA A 37 -17.29 14.97 1.05
N LEU A 38 -16.96 13.78 0.60
CA LEU A 38 -15.94 12.90 1.16
C LEU A 38 -15.06 12.39 0.03
N ASP A 39 -13.85 11.95 0.37
CA ASP A 39 -13.07 11.12 -0.53
C ASP A 39 -13.83 9.81 -0.81
N HIS A 40 -13.75 9.32 -2.06
CA HIS A 40 -14.46 8.11 -2.52
C HIS A 40 -14.18 6.88 -1.65
N SER A 41 -12.96 6.74 -1.15
CA SER A 41 -12.54 5.63 -0.26
C SER A 41 -13.36 5.53 1.04
N PHE A 42 -14.10 6.57 1.39
CA PHE A 42 -14.94 6.62 2.59
C PHE A 42 -16.45 6.57 2.29
N SER A 43 -16.82 6.20 1.07
CA SER A 43 -18.23 6.10 0.67
C SER A 43 -18.99 5.13 1.56
N GLY A 44 -20.19 5.55 2.04
CA GLY A 44 -21.04 4.75 2.93
C GLY A 44 -20.56 4.64 4.39
N MET A 45 -19.47 5.29 4.76
CA MET A 45 -18.96 5.29 6.14
C MET A 45 -19.43 6.53 6.93
N PRO A 46 -19.52 6.44 8.27
CA PRO A 46 -19.72 7.62 9.10
C PRO A 46 -18.55 8.60 8.96
N ILE A 47 -18.85 9.90 8.93
CA ILE A 47 -17.80 10.93 8.88
C ILE A 47 -17.06 10.98 10.21
N ILE A 48 -15.75 10.68 10.17
CA ILE A 48 -14.85 10.77 11.32
C ILE A 48 -13.87 11.93 11.07
N PRO A 49 -14.11 13.13 11.65
CA PRO A 49 -13.37 14.35 11.32
C PRO A 49 -11.85 14.27 11.49
N LYS A 50 -11.40 13.42 12.40
CA LYS A 50 -9.97 13.22 12.67
C LYS A 50 -9.26 12.34 11.64
N LYS A 51 -10.02 11.52 10.90
CA LYS A 51 -9.47 10.50 9.98
C LYS A 51 -9.76 10.77 8.51
N MET A 52 -10.75 11.63 8.20
CA MET A 52 -11.25 11.83 6.85
C MET A 52 -11.19 13.29 6.45
N LEU A 53 -10.85 13.54 5.20
CA LEU A 53 -11.09 14.82 4.57
C LEU A 53 -12.58 14.92 4.22
N TYR A 54 -13.19 16.01 4.61
CA TYR A 54 -14.59 16.26 4.29
C TYR A 54 -14.82 17.74 3.99
N GLY A 55 -15.74 18.00 3.09
CA GLY A 55 -16.23 19.31 2.80
C GLY A 55 -17.70 19.42 3.22
N LEU A 56 -18.10 20.53 3.80
CA LEU A 56 -19.49 20.79 4.12
C LEU A 56 -20.01 21.92 3.23
N TYR A 57 -21.29 21.81 2.84
CA TYR A 57 -21.96 22.91 2.20
C TYR A 57 -22.02 24.11 3.15
N TRP A 58 -21.66 25.29 2.67
CA TRP A 58 -21.51 26.50 3.49
C TRP A 58 -22.81 26.94 4.17
N LYS A 59 -23.99 26.65 3.57
CA LYS A 59 -25.27 26.87 4.24
C LYS A 59 -25.59 25.71 5.16
N HIS A 60 -26.19 26.02 6.29
CA HIS A 60 -26.48 25.02 7.32
C HIS A 60 -27.41 23.88 6.81
N SER A 61 -28.33 24.18 5.91
CA SER A 61 -29.24 23.19 5.30
C SER A 61 -29.69 23.61 3.91
N ILE A 62 -30.10 22.62 3.13
CA ILE A 62 -30.74 22.76 1.83
C ILE A 62 -32.20 22.37 2.02
N LYS A 63 -33.11 23.30 1.81
CA LYS A 63 -34.56 23.03 1.86
C LYS A 63 -35.05 22.66 0.47
N LEU A 64 -35.55 21.45 0.32
CA LEU A 64 -36.13 20.94 -0.92
C LEU A 64 -37.65 20.92 -0.77
N LYS A 65 -38.38 21.59 -1.67
CA LYS A 65 -39.83 21.56 -1.75
C LYS A 65 -40.28 20.50 -2.74
N ASN A 66 -41.61 20.25 -2.76
CA ASN A 66 -42.18 19.31 -3.72
C ASN A 66 -41.93 19.79 -5.17
N GLN A 67 -41.46 18.88 -6.03
CA GLN A 67 -41.16 19.13 -7.45
C GLN A 67 -40.09 20.23 -7.70
N GLU A 68 -39.31 20.62 -6.70
CA GLU A 68 -38.28 21.62 -6.81
C GLU A 68 -36.93 20.97 -7.23
N ASN A 69 -36.24 21.66 -8.15
CA ASN A 69 -34.84 21.32 -8.48
C ASN A 69 -33.92 22.40 -7.93
N VAL A 70 -33.10 22.06 -6.99
CA VAL A 70 -32.06 22.94 -6.43
C VAL A 70 -30.77 22.75 -7.22
N LYS A 71 -30.19 23.85 -7.71
CA LYS A 71 -28.93 23.88 -8.49
C LYS A 71 -27.92 24.83 -7.83
N GLY A 72 -26.65 24.74 -8.23
CA GLY A 72 -25.59 25.60 -7.73
C GLY A 72 -25.26 25.34 -6.24
N VAL A 73 -25.31 24.08 -5.86
CA VAL A 73 -24.89 23.64 -4.54
C VAL A 73 -23.46 23.12 -4.66
N ASP A 74 -22.51 23.99 -4.40
CA ASP A 74 -21.10 23.65 -4.50
C ASP A 74 -20.55 23.32 -3.11
N VAL A 75 -19.82 22.22 -3.02
CA VAL A 75 -19.14 21.79 -1.81
C VAL A 75 -17.65 21.77 -2.11
N PHE A 76 -16.91 22.52 -1.33
CA PHE A 76 -15.46 22.51 -1.42
C PHE A 76 -14.92 21.37 -0.55
N LEU A 77 -14.31 20.39 -1.19
CA LEU A 77 -13.49 19.41 -0.51
C LEU A 77 -12.10 20.01 -0.39
N PRO A 78 -11.58 20.26 0.83
CA PRO A 78 -10.25 20.83 0.96
C PRO A 78 -9.25 19.91 0.25
N SER A 79 -8.41 20.48 -0.59
CA SER A 79 -7.25 19.78 -1.10
C SER A 79 -6.45 19.29 0.11
N GLU A 80 -5.96 18.07 0.03
CA GLU A 80 -5.26 17.37 1.09
C GLU A 80 -4.48 18.32 2.02
N THR A 81 -4.70 18.18 3.31
CA THR A 81 -3.76 18.77 4.28
C THR A 81 -2.38 18.21 3.96
N ASN A 82 -1.35 19.04 3.90
CA ASN A 82 0.04 18.60 3.64
C ASN A 82 0.57 17.59 4.68
N SER A 83 -0.20 17.27 5.71
CA SER A 83 0.18 16.31 6.74
C SER A 83 -0.16 14.88 6.34
N ILE A 84 0.81 14.02 6.43
CA ILE A 84 0.64 12.56 6.34
C ILE A 84 0.00 12.10 7.64
N LYS A 85 -1.04 11.28 7.55
CA LYS A 85 -1.74 10.72 8.71
C LYS A 85 -1.66 9.21 8.70
N MET A 86 -1.51 8.60 9.86
CA MET A 86 -1.72 7.16 10.02
C MET A 86 -3.21 6.82 9.84
N VAL A 87 -3.49 5.91 8.93
CA VAL A 87 -4.85 5.41 8.68
C VAL A 87 -5.08 4.12 9.45
N GLN A 88 -4.08 3.24 9.44
CA GLN A 88 -4.15 1.92 10.04
C GLN A 88 -2.75 1.47 10.46
N ALA A 89 -2.67 0.66 11.49
CA ALA A 89 -1.51 -0.15 11.80
C ALA A 89 -1.98 -1.56 12.13
N GLU A 90 -1.20 -2.56 11.73
CA GLU A 90 -1.52 -3.96 11.93
C GLU A 90 -0.25 -4.79 12.17
N TRP A 91 -0.39 -5.83 12.98
CA TRP A 91 0.61 -6.88 13.03
C TRP A 91 0.45 -7.82 11.85
N ILE A 92 1.57 -8.28 11.32
CA ILE A 92 1.56 -9.30 10.28
C ILE A 92 2.02 -10.63 10.86
N GLU A 93 3.18 -10.65 11.53
CA GLU A 93 3.73 -11.86 12.12
C GLU A 93 4.84 -11.54 13.13
N GLY A 94 4.88 -12.25 14.26
CA GLY A 94 5.95 -12.13 15.24
C GLY A 94 6.17 -10.70 15.73
N SER A 95 7.34 -10.13 15.47
CA SER A 95 7.68 -8.75 15.78
C SER A 95 7.55 -7.82 14.56
N TRP A 96 6.87 -8.25 13.51
CA TRP A 96 6.69 -7.53 12.26
C TRP A 96 5.25 -7.07 12.08
N GLY A 97 5.11 -5.83 11.69
CA GLY A 97 3.82 -5.22 11.38
C GLY A 97 3.91 -4.20 10.24
N SER A 98 2.81 -3.54 9.94
CA SER A 98 2.74 -2.51 8.94
C SER A 98 1.93 -1.31 9.39
N ILE A 99 2.25 -0.14 8.86
CA ILE A 99 1.55 1.12 9.06
C ILE A 99 1.10 1.62 7.69
N THR A 100 -0.19 1.89 7.54
CA THR A 100 -0.75 2.48 6.32
C THR A 100 -0.98 3.97 6.55
N PHE A 101 -0.52 4.79 5.61
CA PHE A 101 -0.66 6.24 5.64
C PHE A 101 -1.69 6.75 4.63
N SER A 102 -2.18 7.95 4.83
CA SER A 102 -3.15 8.59 3.93
C SER A 102 -2.56 8.93 2.56
N LYS A 103 -1.23 9.02 2.45
CA LYS A 103 -0.48 9.39 1.25
C LYS A 103 0.74 8.49 1.06
N PRO A 104 1.26 8.40 -0.17
CA PRO A 104 2.54 7.76 -0.43
C PRO A 104 3.67 8.37 0.42
N ILE A 105 4.58 7.51 0.84
CA ILE A 105 5.77 7.88 1.60
C ILE A 105 6.95 7.79 0.64
N GLU A 106 7.46 8.93 0.19
CA GLU A 106 8.56 8.97 -0.77
C GLU A 106 9.93 8.87 -0.10
N ASP A 107 10.04 9.36 1.14
CA ASP A 107 11.29 9.34 1.90
C ASP A 107 10.97 9.21 3.40
N TYR A 108 10.94 7.99 3.90
CA TYR A 108 10.68 7.71 5.30
C TYR A 108 11.92 7.79 6.19
N HIS A 109 13.13 7.80 5.61
CA HIS A 109 14.39 7.86 6.36
C HIS A 109 14.67 9.22 7.01
N GLY A 110 14.02 10.30 6.55
CA GLY A 110 14.26 11.64 7.06
C GLY A 110 13.05 12.53 7.28
N ASN A 111 11.91 12.23 6.67
CA ASN A 111 10.79 13.17 6.61
C ASN A 111 9.62 12.88 7.56
N ILE A 112 9.50 11.66 8.08
CA ILE A 112 8.45 11.27 9.00
C ILE A 112 9.08 10.58 10.20
N PRO A 113 9.34 11.30 11.29
CA PRO A 113 9.85 10.67 12.50
C PRO A 113 8.75 9.79 13.10
N ILE A 114 8.94 8.48 12.97
CA ILE A 114 8.10 7.46 13.57
C ILE A 114 8.80 6.93 14.81
N ASN A 115 8.09 6.92 15.92
CA ASN A 115 8.55 6.29 17.14
C ASN A 115 7.61 5.16 17.51
N ILE A 116 8.16 4.05 17.92
CA ILE A 116 7.39 2.93 18.49
C ILE A 116 7.84 2.72 19.94
N PHE A 117 6.88 2.60 20.83
CA PHE A 117 7.11 2.37 22.24
C PHE A 117 6.43 1.07 22.67
N TYR A 118 7.10 0.32 23.52
CA TYR A 118 6.52 -0.81 24.22
C TYR A 118 5.58 -0.36 25.34
N GLU A 119 4.79 -1.27 25.91
CA GLU A 119 3.86 -0.98 26.99
C GLU A 119 4.56 -0.40 28.23
N ASP A 120 5.81 -0.77 28.48
CA ASP A 120 6.65 -0.20 29.54
C ASP A 120 7.20 1.20 29.23
N SER A 121 6.74 1.82 28.15
CA SER A 121 7.18 3.13 27.63
C SER A 121 8.64 3.17 27.17
N THR A 122 9.31 2.04 27.04
CA THR A 122 10.63 2.00 26.41
C THR A 122 10.49 2.12 24.91
N LYS A 123 11.39 2.91 24.29
CA LYS A 123 11.42 3.07 22.84
C LYS A 123 11.99 1.80 22.20
N ALA A 124 11.29 1.28 21.19
CA ALA A 124 11.75 0.14 20.41
C ALA A 124 12.86 0.56 19.42
N GLU A 125 13.81 -0.34 19.18
CA GLU A 125 14.65 -0.29 18.00
C GLU A 125 13.87 -0.91 16.85
N VAL A 126 13.81 -0.20 15.73
CA VAL A 126 12.88 -0.55 14.65
C VAL A 126 13.59 -0.43 13.31
N ASP A 127 13.52 -1.51 12.54
CA ASP A 127 13.88 -1.49 11.12
C ASP A 127 12.63 -1.15 10.31
N PHE A 128 12.67 -0.07 9.54
CA PHE A 128 11.59 0.33 8.64
C PHE A 128 11.96 0.05 7.19
N PHE A 129 11.01 -0.45 6.42
CA PHE A 129 11.17 -0.67 4.99
C PHE A 129 9.82 -0.50 4.27
N GLN A 130 9.90 -0.02 3.02
CA GLN A 130 8.73 0.24 2.20
C GLN A 130 8.01 -1.05 1.85
N ASP A 131 6.67 -1.04 1.82
CA ASP A 131 5.95 -2.16 1.23
C ASP A 131 6.17 -2.17 -0.29
N PRO A 132 6.63 -3.29 -0.87
CA PRO A 132 6.97 -3.34 -2.30
C PRO A 132 5.76 -3.21 -3.23
N ASN A 133 4.54 -3.42 -2.73
CA ASN A 133 3.30 -3.35 -3.52
C ASN A 133 2.45 -2.11 -3.22
N ASP A 134 2.71 -1.40 -2.11
CA ASP A 134 1.91 -0.24 -1.71
C ASP A 134 2.80 0.87 -1.15
N ASN A 135 2.98 1.94 -1.92
CA ASN A 135 3.79 3.09 -1.51
C ASN A 135 3.20 3.93 -0.37
N LYS A 136 1.98 3.63 0.08
CA LYS A 136 1.37 4.20 1.29
C LYS A 136 1.62 3.36 2.54
N LYS A 137 2.23 2.20 2.38
CA LYS A 137 2.42 1.21 3.44
C LYS A 137 3.90 1.10 3.80
N LEU A 138 4.19 1.28 5.08
CA LEU A 138 5.52 1.13 5.65
C LEU A 138 5.52 -0.06 6.59
N ASN A 139 6.38 -1.01 6.32
CA ASN A 139 6.59 -2.15 7.19
C ASN A 139 7.57 -1.79 8.30
N PHE A 140 7.42 -2.41 9.46
CA PHE A 140 8.32 -2.28 10.58
C PHE A 140 8.62 -3.65 11.21
N LYS A 141 9.87 -3.85 11.62
CA LYS A 141 10.30 -5.00 12.39
C LYS A 141 10.91 -4.51 13.70
N LEU A 142 10.43 -5.01 14.81
CA LEU A 142 10.96 -4.69 16.13
C LEU A 142 12.18 -5.56 16.46
N ASP A 143 13.07 -5.03 17.27
CA ASP A 143 14.26 -5.70 17.79
C ASP A 143 13.93 -6.93 18.66
N ARG A 144 12.78 -6.93 19.32
CA ARG A 144 12.32 -8.04 20.15
C ARG A 144 10.88 -8.45 19.84
N LEU A 145 10.60 -9.74 20.03
CA LEU A 145 9.23 -10.24 20.00
C LEU A 145 8.46 -9.66 21.18
N THR A 146 7.31 -9.06 20.91
CA THR A 146 6.41 -8.58 21.96
C THR A 146 5.04 -9.20 21.82
N HIS A 147 4.43 -9.53 22.95
CA HIS A 147 3.03 -9.97 23.05
C HIS A 147 2.16 -8.89 23.69
N GLU A 148 2.71 -7.71 23.89
CA GLU A 148 2.11 -6.57 24.57
C GLU A 148 1.60 -5.54 23.56
N HIS A 149 0.90 -4.54 24.06
CA HIS A 149 0.53 -3.38 23.26
C HIS A 149 1.78 -2.58 22.89
N ILE A 150 1.74 -1.99 21.71
CA ILE A 150 2.72 -0.97 21.31
C ILE A 150 2.01 0.33 20.99
N LEU A 151 2.67 1.43 21.27
CA LEU A 151 2.24 2.77 20.87
C LEU A 151 3.09 3.22 19.70
N ILE A 152 2.45 3.55 18.59
CA ILE A 152 3.10 4.13 17.40
C ILE A 152 2.79 5.61 17.37
N GLU A 153 3.81 6.44 17.33
CA GLU A 153 3.69 7.89 17.22
C GLU A 153 4.33 8.37 15.91
N VAL A 154 3.62 9.20 15.18
CA VAL A 154 4.15 9.89 14.01
C VAL A 154 4.17 11.39 14.30
N ASN A 155 5.35 11.97 14.34
CA ASN A 155 5.56 13.39 14.57
C ASN A 155 5.75 14.11 13.24
N ASP A 156 4.74 14.80 12.76
CA ASP A 156 4.89 15.70 11.63
C ASP A 156 5.49 17.03 12.09
N SER A 157 6.81 17.15 11.98
CA SER A 157 7.55 18.36 12.41
C SER A 157 7.13 19.63 11.67
N LYS A 158 6.51 19.51 10.48
CA LYS A 158 6.07 20.66 9.70
C LYS A 158 4.73 21.25 10.18
N ASN A 159 3.90 20.42 10.81
CA ASN A 159 2.53 20.83 11.20
C ASN A 159 2.28 20.80 12.70
N HIS A 160 3.26 20.50 13.55
CA HIS A 160 3.13 20.39 15.02
C HIS A 160 1.98 19.50 15.50
N LYS A 161 1.61 18.50 14.71
CA LYS A 161 0.58 17.54 15.05
C LYS A 161 1.20 16.16 15.21
N ASN A 162 1.04 15.62 16.39
CA ASN A 162 1.36 14.24 16.67
C ASN A 162 0.13 13.38 16.34
N ASP A 163 0.34 12.33 15.58
CA ASP A 163 -0.66 11.27 15.37
C ASP A 163 -0.20 10.04 16.14
N SER A 164 -1.08 9.40 16.87
CA SER A 164 -0.76 8.23 17.67
C SER A 164 -1.75 7.11 17.43
N PHE A 165 -1.26 5.89 17.41
CA PHE A 165 -2.04 4.68 17.21
C PHE A 165 -1.62 3.61 18.20
N GLU A 166 -2.56 3.06 18.96
CA GLU A 166 -2.32 1.91 19.82
C GLU A 166 -2.59 0.62 19.04
N LEU A 167 -1.59 -0.21 18.91
CA LEU A 167 -1.70 -1.52 18.33
C LEU A 167 -1.90 -2.56 19.44
N ALA A 168 -3.08 -3.15 19.46
CA ALA A 168 -3.45 -4.11 20.49
C ALA A 168 -2.64 -5.40 20.37
N LYS A 169 -2.43 -6.04 21.53
CA LYS A 169 -1.83 -7.36 21.65
C LYS A 169 -2.37 -8.36 20.64
N ILE A 170 -1.50 -8.96 19.85
CA ILE A 170 -1.88 -10.12 19.05
C ILE A 170 -1.99 -11.32 20.00
N ARG A 171 -3.17 -11.94 20.04
CA ARG A 171 -3.26 -13.34 20.42
C ARG A 171 -2.74 -14.15 19.24
N ILE A 172 -1.44 -14.45 19.25
CA ILE A 172 -0.91 -15.44 18.33
C ILE A 172 -1.52 -16.78 18.77
N ASN A 173 -2.53 -17.23 18.04
CA ASN A 173 -2.98 -18.59 18.14
C ASN A 173 -1.88 -19.43 17.51
N MET A 174 -0.98 -19.98 18.31
CA MET A 174 0.11 -20.85 17.83
C MET A 174 -0.38 -22.13 17.15
N ASP A 175 -1.66 -22.41 17.21
CA ASP A 175 -2.31 -23.60 16.67
C ASP A 175 -2.91 -23.38 15.27
N THR A 176 -2.89 -22.19 14.70
CA THR A 176 -3.42 -21.96 13.37
C THR A 176 -2.33 -22.12 12.33
N TYR A 177 -2.49 -23.19 11.55
CA TYR A 177 -1.98 -23.43 10.21
C TYR A 177 -0.81 -22.54 9.79
N VAL A 178 0.34 -23.14 9.69
CA VAL A 178 1.51 -22.49 9.07
C VAL A 178 1.17 -22.27 7.60
N ASP A 179 0.66 -21.11 7.27
CA ASP A 179 0.54 -20.67 5.89
C ASP A 179 1.94 -20.72 5.27
N SER A 180 2.01 -21.36 4.11
CA SER A 180 3.25 -21.40 3.35
C SER A 180 3.60 -19.99 2.85
N MET A 181 4.89 -19.69 2.75
CA MET A 181 5.37 -18.47 2.12
C MET A 181 5.00 -18.48 0.62
N ASN A 182 4.54 -17.35 0.14
CA ASN A 182 4.31 -17.09 -1.28
C ASN A 182 5.40 -16.15 -1.81
N ILE A 183 5.76 -16.32 -3.06
CA ILE A 183 6.68 -15.45 -3.78
C ILE A 183 5.98 -15.00 -5.05
N SER A 184 6.03 -13.71 -5.32
CA SER A 184 5.49 -13.11 -6.54
C SER A 184 6.55 -12.31 -7.29
N LEU A 185 6.27 -12.04 -8.56
CA LEU A 185 7.11 -11.19 -9.41
C LEU A 185 6.59 -9.76 -9.38
N ALA A 186 7.50 -8.78 -9.36
CA ALA A 186 7.18 -7.37 -9.52
C ALA A 186 8.10 -6.74 -10.61
N PRO A 187 7.62 -5.74 -11.34
CA PRO A 187 6.28 -5.16 -11.23
C PRO A 187 5.20 -6.21 -11.43
N GLN A 188 4.06 -6.04 -10.78
CA GLN A 188 2.92 -6.94 -10.94
C GLN A 188 2.61 -6.99 -12.44
N LEU A 189 2.81 -8.16 -13.06
CA LEU A 189 2.70 -8.31 -14.51
C LEU A 189 1.22 -8.31 -14.88
N ASP A 190 0.70 -7.20 -15.38
CA ASP A 190 -0.71 -7.05 -15.77
C ASP A 190 -1.17 -8.07 -16.83
N SER A 191 -0.27 -8.82 -17.42
CA SER A 191 -0.53 -9.83 -18.43
C SER A 191 0.48 -10.99 -18.38
N GLU A 192 1.14 -11.24 -17.24
CA GLU A 192 2.26 -12.18 -17.14
C GLU A 192 3.46 -11.80 -18.06
N GLU A 193 3.49 -10.58 -18.57
CA GLU A 193 4.56 -10.09 -19.45
C GLU A 193 5.40 -9.00 -18.75
N LEU A 194 6.71 -9.25 -18.66
CA LEU A 194 7.68 -8.25 -18.26
C LEU A 194 7.88 -7.25 -19.40
N GLN A 195 7.53 -5.99 -19.15
CA GLN A 195 7.76 -4.93 -20.12
C GLN A 195 9.26 -4.64 -20.23
N ILE A 196 9.82 -4.83 -21.42
CA ILE A 196 11.25 -4.62 -21.70
C ILE A 196 11.44 -3.57 -22.77
N GLU A 197 12.62 -2.96 -22.80
CA GLU A 197 13.05 -1.93 -23.74
C GLU A 197 14.37 -2.34 -24.41
N GLU A 198 14.60 -1.88 -25.62
CA GLU A 198 15.75 -2.27 -26.42
C GLU A 198 17.11 -1.93 -25.77
N HIS A 199 17.17 -0.77 -25.09
CA HIS A 199 18.43 -0.21 -24.59
C HIS A 199 18.54 -0.19 -23.06
N ASN A 200 17.50 -0.64 -22.34
CA ASN A 200 17.48 -0.63 -20.88
C ASN A 200 17.45 -2.04 -20.31
N ILE A 201 18.33 -2.28 -19.37
CA ILE A 201 18.27 -3.51 -18.57
C ILE A 201 17.14 -3.36 -17.56
N VAL A 202 16.10 -4.15 -17.74
CA VAL A 202 14.95 -4.15 -16.83
C VAL A 202 15.21 -5.17 -15.73
N PRO A 203 15.33 -4.77 -14.47
CA PRO A 203 15.44 -5.71 -13.35
C PRO A 203 14.12 -6.42 -13.10
N LEU A 204 14.20 -7.57 -12.48
CA LEU A 204 13.07 -8.35 -12.01
C LEU A 204 13.13 -8.43 -10.50
N ASN A 205 12.05 -8.11 -9.81
CA ASN A 205 11.98 -8.22 -8.36
C ASN A 205 11.18 -9.46 -7.96
N LEU A 206 11.70 -10.22 -7.01
CA LEU A 206 10.96 -11.25 -6.28
C LEU A 206 10.48 -10.66 -4.97
N ILE A 207 9.19 -10.78 -4.71
CA ILE A 207 8.54 -10.28 -3.50
C ILE A 207 8.05 -11.44 -2.66
N PHE A 208 8.43 -11.45 -1.42
CA PHE A 208 8.15 -12.51 -0.45
C PHE A 208 6.99 -12.09 0.48
N SER A 209 6.11 -13.02 0.79
CA SER A 209 5.01 -12.78 1.73
C SER A 209 5.43 -12.94 3.21
N SER A 210 6.69 -13.24 3.49
CA SER A 210 7.26 -13.36 4.83
C SER A 210 8.65 -12.75 4.85
N LEU A 211 9.08 -12.22 6.00
CA LEU A 211 10.42 -11.66 6.15
C LEU A 211 11.50 -12.73 5.99
N ILE A 212 12.48 -12.41 5.16
CA ILE A 212 13.60 -13.29 4.85
C ILE A 212 14.83 -12.91 5.69
N ASP A 213 15.50 -13.91 6.20
CA ASP A 213 16.83 -13.78 6.78
C ASP A 213 17.84 -13.61 5.65
N ILE A 214 18.15 -12.35 5.34
CA ILE A 214 19.00 -11.98 4.21
C ILE A 214 20.42 -12.55 4.36
N GLU A 215 20.96 -12.58 5.57
CA GLU A 215 22.34 -13.00 5.85
C GLU A 215 22.54 -14.51 5.60
N ASN A 216 21.52 -15.30 5.90
CA ASN A 216 21.57 -16.75 5.80
C ASN A 216 20.92 -17.31 4.52
N SER A 217 20.26 -16.46 3.71
CA SER A 217 19.61 -16.86 2.47
C SER A 217 20.57 -16.82 1.28
N ASN A 218 20.37 -17.75 0.35
CA ASN A 218 21.11 -17.81 -0.91
C ASN A 218 20.38 -16.98 -1.98
N THR A 219 21.10 -16.23 -2.78
CA THR A 219 20.55 -15.42 -3.88
C THR A 219 20.67 -16.04 -5.26
N ASN A 220 21.14 -17.30 -5.34
CA ASN A 220 21.32 -18.00 -6.60
C ASN A 220 20.04 -18.75 -7.00
N PHE A 221 19.17 -18.09 -7.74
CA PHE A 221 17.93 -18.63 -8.29
C PHE A 221 18.14 -18.91 -9.78
N PRO A 222 18.24 -20.18 -10.23
CA PRO A 222 18.39 -20.46 -11.65
C PRO A 222 17.27 -19.85 -12.50
N ILE A 223 17.64 -18.95 -13.42
CA ILE A 223 16.73 -18.36 -14.41
C ILE A 223 17.03 -19.01 -15.75
N ILE A 224 16.06 -19.70 -16.31
CA ILE A 224 16.24 -20.55 -17.50
C ILE A 224 15.36 -20.05 -18.64
N GLN A 225 15.97 -19.89 -19.82
CA GLN A 225 15.32 -19.63 -21.08
C GLN A 225 15.81 -20.62 -22.14
N ASP A 226 14.91 -21.39 -22.77
CA ASP A 226 15.25 -22.40 -23.80
C ASP A 226 16.47 -23.25 -23.40
N SER A 227 16.53 -23.78 -22.17
CA SER A 227 17.65 -24.55 -21.59
C SER A 227 18.95 -23.77 -21.34
N THR A 228 18.95 -22.46 -21.52
CA THR A 228 20.10 -21.59 -21.24
C THR A 228 19.90 -20.90 -19.88
N ASN A 229 20.93 -20.96 -19.04
CA ASN A 229 20.92 -20.29 -17.75
C ASN A 229 21.31 -18.80 -17.92
N ILE A 230 20.46 -17.91 -17.44
CA ILE A 230 20.67 -16.46 -17.51
C ILE A 230 21.56 -16.00 -16.37
N GLN A 231 22.60 -15.25 -16.69
CA GLN A 231 23.48 -14.65 -15.70
C GLN A 231 22.89 -13.32 -15.21
N TYR A 232 22.87 -13.12 -13.88
CA TYR A 232 22.38 -11.89 -13.25
C TYR A 232 23.20 -11.57 -12.00
N THR A 233 23.01 -10.37 -11.47
CA THR A 233 23.37 -9.98 -10.10
C THR A 233 22.10 -9.88 -9.26
N ALA A 234 22.18 -10.27 -7.99
CA ALA A 234 21.08 -10.22 -7.06
C ALA A 234 21.39 -9.26 -5.92
N GLU A 235 20.45 -8.37 -5.61
CA GLU A 235 20.57 -7.35 -4.59
C GLU A 235 19.33 -7.35 -3.72
N TRP A 236 19.46 -7.56 -2.40
CA TRP A 236 18.37 -7.41 -1.46
C TRP A 236 18.07 -5.92 -1.31
N GLU A 237 16.83 -5.52 -1.58
CA GLU A 237 16.35 -4.16 -1.34
C GLU A 237 15.88 -4.01 0.13
N ASP A 238 15.25 -5.04 0.64
CA ASP A 238 14.74 -5.16 1.99
C ASP A 238 14.44 -6.66 2.31
N PRO A 239 14.00 -7.01 3.55
CA PRO A 239 13.69 -8.40 3.89
C PRO A 239 12.50 -9.01 3.14
N LEU A 240 11.73 -8.25 2.38
CA LEU A 240 10.60 -8.73 1.57
C LEU A 240 10.90 -8.76 0.08
N SER A 241 12.00 -8.14 -0.37
CA SER A 241 12.24 -7.99 -1.80
C SER A 241 13.70 -8.17 -2.19
N ILE A 242 13.93 -8.90 -3.27
CA ILE A 242 15.23 -9.04 -3.91
C ILE A 242 15.12 -8.67 -5.38
N LYS A 243 16.06 -7.87 -5.85
CA LYS A 243 16.19 -7.41 -7.21
C LYS A 243 17.18 -8.27 -7.97
N LEU A 244 16.74 -8.81 -9.09
CA LEU A 244 17.54 -9.61 -10.01
C LEU A 244 17.84 -8.78 -11.24
N ILE A 245 19.10 -8.42 -11.46
CA ILE A 245 19.56 -7.57 -12.56
C ILE A 245 20.28 -8.45 -13.58
N PRO A 246 19.71 -8.74 -14.76
CA PRO A 246 20.37 -9.58 -15.73
C PRO A 246 21.63 -8.89 -16.29
N LYS A 247 22.66 -9.66 -16.59
CA LYS A 247 23.91 -9.13 -17.18
C LYS A 247 23.76 -8.72 -18.65
N LEU A 248 22.78 -9.27 -19.34
CA LEU A 248 22.41 -8.97 -20.70
C LEU A 248 20.92 -8.66 -20.76
N ASN A 249 20.49 -7.88 -21.74
CA ASN A 249 19.07 -7.59 -21.94
C ASN A 249 18.28 -8.85 -22.15
N TRP A 250 17.04 -8.85 -21.63
CA TRP A 250 16.08 -9.90 -21.92
C TRP A 250 15.81 -10.00 -23.42
N ILE A 251 15.63 -11.21 -23.92
CA ILE A 251 15.25 -11.42 -25.33
C ILE A 251 13.74 -11.17 -25.45
N PRO A 252 13.28 -10.38 -26.44
CA PRO A 252 11.86 -10.13 -26.65
C PRO A 252 11.06 -11.39 -26.94
N ASN A 253 9.81 -11.40 -26.49
CA ASN A 253 8.83 -12.45 -26.77
C ASN A 253 9.31 -13.87 -26.34
N LYS A 254 10.03 -13.96 -25.22
CA LYS A 254 10.54 -15.22 -24.68
C LYS A 254 9.95 -15.54 -23.32
N LEU A 255 9.81 -16.84 -23.06
CA LEU A 255 9.39 -17.37 -21.77
C LEU A 255 10.63 -17.67 -20.92
N TYR A 256 10.60 -17.24 -19.67
CA TYR A 256 11.64 -17.48 -18.67
C TYR A 256 11.03 -18.18 -17.46
N ASN A 257 11.80 -19.08 -16.86
CA ASN A 257 11.43 -19.78 -15.64
C ASN A 257 12.49 -19.53 -14.57
N ILE A 258 12.04 -19.13 -13.38
CA ILE A 258 12.87 -18.95 -12.19
C ILE A 258 12.59 -20.11 -11.25
N ASN A 259 13.62 -20.84 -10.87
CA ASN A 259 13.51 -21.93 -9.91
C ASN A 259 14.05 -21.50 -8.55
N ILE A 260 13.19 -21.48 -7.54
CA ILE A 260 13.52 -21.09 -6.19
C ILE A 260 13.44 -22.34 -5.31
N HIS A 261 14.60 -22.78 -4.83
CA HIS A 261 14.66 -23.90 -3.91
C HIS A 261 14.26 -23.46 -2.51
N ARG A 262 13.44 -24.25 -1.84
CA ARG A 262 12.97 -24.00 -0.48
C ARG A 262 14.11 -23.67 0.49
N ASP A 263 15.22 -24.40 0.40
CA ASP A 263 16.37 -24.25 1.29
C ASP A 263 17.26 -23.04 0.92
N SER A 264 17.00 -22.38 -0.21
CA SER A 264 17.70 -21.16 -0.62
C SER A 264 17.17 -19.90 0.07
N VAL A 265 15.93 -19.95 0.55
CA VAL A 265 15.25 -18.80 1.14
C VAL A 265 14.83 -19.16 2.57
N ILE A 266 15.46 -18.51 3.54
CA ILE A 266 15.24 -18.79 4.96
C ILE A 266 14.33 -17.71 5.56
N PRO A 267 13.07 -18.03 5.85
CA PRO A 267 12.15 -17.08 6.49
C PRO A 267 12.46 -16.94 8.00
N ILE A 268 12.40 -15.71 8.51
CA ILE A 268 12.65 -15.40 9.93
C ILE A 268 11.64 -16.13 10.84
N TYR A 269 10.38 -16.21 10.42
CA TYR A 269 9.28 -16.76 11.22
C TYR A 269 8.86 -18.19 10.83
N ARG A 270 9.73 -18.93 10.13
CA ARG A 270 9.52 -20.34 9.75
C ARG A 270 8.37 -20.61 8.78
N LYS A 271 7.89 -19.61 8.06
CA LYS A 271 6.95 -19.80 6.92
C LYS A 271 7.72 -20.18 5.67
N PHE A 272 8.02 -21.45 5.52
CA PHE A 272 8.75 -21.96 4.36
C PHE A 272 7.86 -22.11 3.12
N LEU A 273 8.49 -22.20 1.96
CA LEU A 273 7.79 -22.61 0.74
C LEU A 273 7.15 -23.99 0.96
N LYS A 274 5.95 -24.18 0.42
CA LYS A 274 5.22 -25.46 0.51
C LYS A 274 5.99 -26.56 -0.19
N ASP A 275 6.43 -26.30 -1.41
CA ASP A 275 7.13 -27.27 -2.25
C ASP A 275 8.65 -27.12 -2.10
N SER A 276 9.40 -28.17 -2.43
CA SER A 276 10.87 -28.17 -2.40
C SER A 276 11.47 -27.19 -3.42
N VAL A 277 10.76 -26.96 -4.52
CA VAL A 277 11.11 -26.00 -5.57
C VAL A 277 9.84 -25.26 -6.02
N LEU A 278 9.89 -23.95 -5.98
CA LEU A 278 8.89 -23.08 -6.60
C LEU A 278 9.41 -22.62 -7.97
N THR A 279 8.62 -22.85 -9.01
CA THR A 279 8.93 -22.31 -10.34
C THR A 279 7.98 -21.15 -10.63
N LEU A 280 8.55 -19.96 -10.88
CA LEU A 280 7.83 -18.79 -11.35
C LEU A 280 8.16 -18.59 -12.83
N SER A 281 7.14 -18.33 -13.62
CA SER A 281 7.29 -18.12 -15.07
C SER A 281 6.87 -16.70 -15.44
N PHE A 282 7.58 -16.09 -16.37
CA PHE A 282 7.19 -14.81 -16.96
C PHE A 282 7.59 -14.79 -18.45
N LYS A 283 6.86 -14.04 -19.23
CA LYS A 283 7.16 -13.76 -20.63
C LYS A 283 7.63 -12.32 -20.77
N THR A 284 8.56 -12.08 -21.67
CA THR A 284 8.98 -10.72 -22.01
C THR A 284 8.11 -10.15 -23.12
N SER A 285 7.83 -8.84 -23.06
CA SER A 285 7.10 -8.14 -24.12
C SER A 285 7.91 -8.10 -25.41
N ASP A 286 7.21 -7.93 -26.52
CA ASP A 286 7.83 -7.72 -27.83
C ASP A 286 7.85 -6.23 -28.14
N TYR A 287 8.91 -5.52 -27.72
CA TYR A 287 9.04 -4.08 -27.95
C TYR A 287 9.16 -3.73 -29.45
N GLN A 288 9.49 -4.69 -30.32
CA GLN A 288 9.58 -4.45 -31.76
C GLN A 288 8.21 -4.16 -32.41
N GLN A 289 7.11 -4.51 -31.70
CA GLN A 289 5.75 -4.23 -32.18
C GLN A 289 5.24 -2.86 -31.73
N TYR A 290 5.96 -2.14 -30.86
CA TYR A 290 5.52 -0.85 -30.31
C TYR A 290 6.43 0.29 -30.77
N GLY A 291 5.81 1.41 -31.16
CA GLY A 291 6.53 2.66 -31.39
C GLY A 291 6.68 3.47 -30.09
N SER A 292 7.74 4.25 -29.97
CA SER A 292 7.91 5.20 -28.86
C SER A 292 7.44 6.60 -29.27
N LEU A 293 6.71 7.30 -28.38
CA LEU A 293 6.35 8.69 -28.51
C LEU A 293 7.04 9.51 -27.41
N ILE A 294 7.98 10.36 -27.79
CA ILE A 294 8.66 11.25 -26.86
C ILE A 294 8.01 12.63 -26.94
N ILE A 295 7.38 13.08 -25.86
CA ILE A 295 6.78 14.40 -25.74
C ILE A 295 7.67 15.27 -24.86
N ASN A 296 8.31 16.28 -25.44
CA ASN A 296 9.07 17.29 -24.72
C ASN A 296 8.15 18.48 -24.39
N LEU A 297 7.76 18.65 -23.15
CA LEU A 297 7.06 19.84 -22.68
C LEU A 297 8.10 20.95 -22.46
N LYS A 298 8.00 22.04 -23.23
CA LYS A 298 8.76 23.26 -22.97
C LYS A 298 7.90 24.17 -22.11
N ASN A 299 8.42 24.55 -20.95
CA ASN A 299 7.86 25.62 -20.12
C ASN A 299 8.07 26.98 -20.77
#